data_5df61db6b4e7c644503a579cdca21fd2
#
_entry.id   5df61db6b4e7c644503a579cdca21fd2
#
_cell.length_a   1.000
_cell.length_b   1.000
_cell.length_c   1.000
_cell.angle_alpha   90.00
_cell.angle_beta   90.00
_cell.angle_gamma   90.00
#
_symmetry.space_group_name_H-M   'P 1'
#
loop_
_entity.id
_entity.type
_entity.pdbx_description
1 polymer ?
#
loop_
_entity_poly.entity_id
_entity_poly.type
_entity_poly.pdbx_seq_one_letter_code
_entity_poly.pdbx_strand_id
1 'polypeptide(L)'
;MADTADADGQSQPAAPEDQASPGDQEEQANQEEQGNQEQGDQEDAQRLRRINAWAAAERVLIRAPMNLSLGERLTALAAGAGAVTDLDRPADIYGDGVVAELEERIAGLLGTEAAAFFPTGTMAQQVALRCWAGRTGNPTVALHPLAHPEVHERGALGAVSGLRTVHPTSAPRLPTAQEIRDFEEPFGTLMLELPLRDAGFVLPTWEELQDVVAAARERDAVVHIDGARLWECAPHFGRELPEIAALADSVYVSFYKTLGGLSGAALAGPASLIEEARTWRHRYGGQLFQQFPAALAALIGLDQELPQLPSYVAQAKVVAGALAEGFSAAGAPWFRVHPEPPHTHQFQVWLPYGADVLTEAAVRQAEETGVSLFRKWYPAAAGPPGTSFTEMTVGREGLKWTADDVRDAVREFMERLV
;
A
#
# COMPACT_ATOMS: atom_id res chain seq x y z
N MET A 1 -22.29 -58.58 -53.89
CA MET A 1 -21.94 -57.86 -55.11
C MET A 1 -21.17 -56.67 -54.63
N ALA A 2 -19.90 -56.80 -54.68
CA ALA A 2 -18.94 -56.19 -55.59
C ALA A 2 -18.83 -54.65 -55.32
N ASP A 3 -17.75 -54.03 -55.13
CA ASP A 3 -16.38 -54.33 -55.59
C ASP A 3 -15.40 -53.39 -54.88
N THR A 4 -14.21 -53.88 -54.77
CA THR A 4 -12.95 -53.33 -54.37
C THR A 4 -12.54 -52.00 -55.01
N ALA A 5 -11.79 -51.19 -54.30
CA ALA A 5 -10.58 -50.55 -54.84
C ALA A 5 -9.63 -50.01 -53.72
N ASP A 6 -8.46 -50.61 -53.69
CA ASP A 6 -7.23 -50.16 -53.05
C ASP A 6 -6.82 -48.79 -53.54
N ALA A 7 -6.32 -47.96 -52.63
CA ALA A 7 -5.37 -46.89 -52.98
C ALA A 7 -4.32 -46.76 -51.86
N ASP A 8 -3.15 -47.36 -52.14
CA ASP A 8 -1.87 -47.13 -51.45
C ASP A 8 -1.56 -45.64 -51.36
N GLY A 9 -1.55 -45.10 -50.16
CA GLY A 9 -1.00 -43.79 -49.81
C GLY A 9 0.30 -43.99 -49.03
N GLN A 10 1.44 -44.01 -49.73
CA GLN A 10 2.75 -44.01 -49.13
C GLN A 10 2.94 -42.73 -48.28
N SER A 11 2.94 -42.87 -46.96
CA SER A 11 3.41 -41.84 -46.05
C SER A 11 4.95 -41.76 -46.14
N GLN A 12 5.44 -40.61 -46.64
CA GLN A 12 6.84 -40.26 -46.52
C GLN A 12 7.21 -40.11 -45.04
N PRO A 13 8.37 -40.65 -44.58
CA PRO A 13 8.84 -40.40 -43.21
C PRO A 13 9.23 -38.92 -43.08
N ALA A 14 8.72 -38.28 -42.01
CA ALA A 14 9.14 -36.93 -41.61
C ALA A 14 10.67 -36.94 -41.40
N ALA A 15 11.33 -35.90 -41.92
CA ALA A 15 12.75 -35.66 -41.69
C ALA A 15 13.01 -35.56 -40.15
N PRO A 16 14.16 -36.08 -39.67
CA PRO A 16 14.47 -35.94 -38.26
C PRO A 16 14.64 -34.44 -37.93
N GLU A 17 13.90 -33.96 -36.90
CA GLU A 17 14.17 -32.67 -36.32
C GLU A 17 15.64 -32.67 -35.83
N ASP A 18 16.39 -31.68 -36.27
CA ASP A 18 17.75 -31.42 -35.85
C ASP A 18 17.75 -31.11 -34.34
N GLN A 19 17.95 -32.15 -33.51
CA GLN A 19 18.16 -31.96 -32.10
C GLN A 19 19.57 -31.36 -31.91
N ALA A 20 19.58 -30.10 -31.40
CA ALA A 20 20.81 -29.43 -31.03
C ALA A 20 21.73 -30.34 -30.19
N SER A 21 23.00 -30.33 -30.47
CA SER A 21 23.97 -31.17 -29.77
C SER A 21 24.03 -30.76 -28.26
N PRO A 22 24.40 -31.66 -27.36
CA PRO A 22 24.56 -31.34 -25.94
C PRO A 22 25.48 -30.13 -25.69
N GLY A 23 26.47 -29.90 -26.54
CA GLY A 23 27.36 -28.75 -26.48
C GLY A 23 26.68 -27.43 -26.84
N ASP A 24 25.79 -27.43 -27.85
CA ASP A 24 25.03 -26.26 -28.25
C ASP A 24 24.02 -25.85 -27.18
N GLN A 25 23.46 -26.81 -26.43
CA GLN A 25 22.54 -26.53 -25.30
C GLN A 25 23.28 -25.96 -24.07
N GLU A 26 24.51 -26.42 -23.79
CA GLU A 26 25.33 -25.86 -22.71
C GLU A 26 25.82 -24.45 -23.06
N GLU A 27 26.14 -24.19 -24.32
CA GLU A 27 26.56 -22.86 -24.77
C GLU A 27 25.42 -21.86 -24.77
N GLN A 28 24.21 -22.28 -25.15
CA GLN A 28 22.97 -21.46 -25.01
C GLN A 28 22.61 -21.18 -23.56
N ALA A 29 22.67 -22.18 -22.68
CA ALA A 29 22.41 -21.99 -21.25
C ALA A 29 23.39 -21.01 -20.60
N ASN A 30 24.68 -21.11 -20.94
CA ASN A 30 25.70 -20.17 -20.45
C ASN A 30 25.51 -18.76 -20.98
N GLN A 31 25.09 -18.58 -22.25
CA GLN A 31 24.76 -17.26 -22.81
C GLN A 31 23.51 -16.66 -22.18
N GLU A 32 22.48 -17.46 -21.88
CA GLU A 32 21.28 -17.02 -21.16
C GLU A 32 21.60 -16.64 -19.71
N GLU A 33 22.44 -17.41 -19.01
CA GLU A 33 22.90 -17.04 -17.66
C GLU A 33 23.71 -15.75 -17.63
N GLN A 34 24.65 -15.57 -18.57
CA GLN A 34 25.41 -14.34 -18.70
C GLN A 34 24.53 -13.14 -19.05
N GLY A 35 23.59 -13.29 -20.00
CA GLY A 35 22.63 -12.25 -20.34
C GLY A 35 21.74 -11.85 -19.16
N ASN A 36 21.27 -12.83 -18.40
CA ASN A 36 20.47 -12.58 -17.18
C ASN A 36 21.29 -11.88 -16.09
N GLN A 37 22.58 -12.22 -15.94
CA GLN A 37 23.45 -11.59 -14.95
C GLN A 37 23.79 -10.15 -15.35
N GLU A 38 24.12 -9.89 -16.62
CA GLU A 38 24.36 -8.52 -17.13
C GLU A 38 23.11 -7.63 -17.01
N GLN A 39 21.92 -8.18 -17.26
CA GLN A 39 20.66 -7.48 -17.09
C GLN A 39 20.39 -7.16 -15.62
N GLY A 40 20.66 -8.09 -14.71
CA GLY A 40 20.56 -7.89 -13.27
C GLY A 40 21.49 -6.78 -12.77
N ASP A 41 22.75 -6.80 -13.20
CA ASP A 41 23.75 -5.79 -12.83
C ASP A 41 23.38 -4.39 -13.37
N GLN A 42 22.79 -4.30 -14.55
CA GLN A 42 22.30 -3.04 -15.12
C GLN A 42 21.08 -2.49 -14.35
N GLU A 43 20.13 -3.35 -13.98
CA GLU A 43 18.97 -2.97 -13.18
C GLU A 43 19.38 -2.47 -11.79
N ASP A 44 20.35 -3.12 -11.15
CA ASP A 44 20.89 -2.71 -9.86
C ASP A 44 21.65 -1.38 -9.93
N ALA A 45 22.46 -1.17 -10.98
CA ALA A 45 23.14 0.09 -11.21
C ALA A 45 22.16 1.26 -11.43
N GLN A 46 21.12 1.05 -12.23
CA GLN A 46 20.05 2.03 -12.43
C GLN A 46 19.27 2.32 -11.15
N ARG A 47 18.99 1.28 -10.37
CA ARG A 47 18.33 1.43 -9.06
C ARG A 47 19.18 2.27 -8.12
N LEU A 48 20.47 2.01 -8.04
CA LEU A 48 21.40 2.75 -7.19
C LEU A 48 21.52 4.21 -7.64
N ARG A 49 21.61 4.47 -8.96
CA ARG A 49 21.61 5.84 -9.52
C ARG A 49 20.36 6.61 -9.09
N ARG A 50 19.16 6.01 -9.21
CA ARG A 50 17.90 6.63 -8.79
C ARG A 50 17.92 6.98 -7.31
N ILE A 51 18.34 6.04 -6.45
CA ILE A 51 18.40 6.25 -4.99
C ILE A 51 19.34 7.41 -4.68
N ASN A 52 20.53 7.46 -5.31
CA ASN A 52 21.53 8.50 -5.08
C ASN A 52 21.03 9.88 -5.56
N ALA A 53 20.42 9.97 -6.74
CA ALA A 53 19.86 11.21 -7.26
C ALA A 53 18.81 11.80 -6.33
N TRP A 54 17.88 10.98 -5.86
CA TRP A 54 16.83 11.44 -4.92
C TRP A 54 17.34 11.71 -3.51
N ALA A 55 18.40 11.04 -3.07
CA ALA A 55 19.02 11.31 -1.77
C ALA A 55 19.85 12.59 -1.78
N ALA A 56 20.49 12.92 -2.90
CA ALA A 56 21.31 14.09 -3.07
C ALA A 56 20.50 15.37 -3.38
N ALA A 57 19.23 15.25 -3.77
CA ALA A 57 18.40 16.39 -4.10
C ALA A 57 18.22 17.30 -2.87
N GLU A 58 18.49 18.60 -3.06
CA GLU A 58 18.38 19.62 -1.99
C GLU A 58 16.94 19.93 -1.66
N ARG A 59 16.05 19.87 -2.66
CA ARG A 59 14.64 20.18 -2.54
C ARG A 59 13.79 18.99 -3.00
N VAL A 60 13.12 18.34 -2.06
CA VAL A 60 12.30 17.16 -2.33
C VAL A 60 10.85 17.42 -1.94
N LEU A 61 9.91 17.08 -2.82
CA LEU A 61 8.48 17.12 -2.49
C LEU A 61 8.09 15.88 -1.67
N ILE A 62 8.58 14.72 -2.09
CA ILE A 62 8.27 13.43 -1.47
C ILE A 62 9.55 12.86 -0.86
N ARG A 63 9.63 12.85 0.48
CA ARG A 63 10.70 12.16 1.18
C ARG A 63 10.24 10.78 1.64
N ALA A 64 10.78 9.73 1.03
CA ALA A 64 10.49 8.39 1.50
C ALA A 64 11.40 8.02 2.70
N PRO A 65 10.88 7.30 3.70
CA PRO A 65 11.68 6.84 4.85
C PRO A 65 12.92 6.03 4.45
N MET A 66 12.88 5.33 3.31
CA MET A 66 14.01 4.54 2.78
C MET A 66 15.21 5.39 2.31
N ASN A 67 15.09 6.71 2.26
CA ASN A 67 16.21 7.60 1.92
C ASN A 67 17.16 7.85 3.11
N LEU A 68 16.74 7.48 4.32
CA LEU A 68 17.59 7.58 5.50
C LEU A 68 18.54 6.36 5.56
N SER A 69 19.81 6.63 5.81
CA SER A 69 20.78 5.57 6.13
C SER A 69 20.40 4.83 7.41
N LEU A 70 20.95 3.63 7.60
CA LEU A 70 20.75 2.88 8.83
C LEU A 70 21.19 3.68 10.08
N GLY A 71 22.33 4.39 9.99
CA GLY A 71 22.84 5.23 11.06
C GLY A 71 21.91 6.37 11.42
N GLU A 72 21.35 7.07 10.42
CA GLU A 72 20.36 8.13 10.64
C GLU A 72 19.09 7.59 11.28
N ARG A 73 18.60 6.43 10.86
CA ARG A 73 17.43 5.78 11.48
C ARG A 73 17.66 5.40 12.93
N LEU A 74 18.81 4.81 13.25
CA LEU A 74 19.16 4.46 14.62
C LEU A 74 19.30 5.71 15.50
N THR A 75 19.94 6.75 14.97
CA THR A 75 20.10 8.04 15.67
C THR A 75 18.73 8.69 15.94
N ALA A 76 17.85 8.73 14.93
CA ALA A 76 16.51 9.29 15.08
C ALA A 76 15.67 8.51 16.11
N LEU A 77 15.74 7.18 16.08
CA LEU A 77 15.06 6.34 17.06
C LEU A 77 15.55 6.63 18.48
N ALA A 78 16.88 6.63 18.69
CA ALA A 78 17.47 6.90 20.00
C ALA A 78 17.13 8.31 20.51
N ALA A 79 17.15 9.32 19.64
CA ALA A 79 16.83 10.70 20.00
C ALA A 79 15.35 10.89 20.36
N GLY A 80 14.44 10.18 19.69
CA GLY A 80 12.99 10.28 19.94
C GLY A 80 12.49 9.42 21.11
N ALA A 81 13.19 8.35 21.45
CA ALA A 81 12.69 7.34 22.37
C ALA A 81 12.42 7.88 23.79
N GLY A 82 13.29 8.73 24.33
CA GLY A 82 13.12 9.32 25.66
C GLY A 82 11.95 10.29 25.80
N ALA A 83 11.35 10.74 24.70
CA ALA A 83 10.16 11.57 24.74
C ALA A 83 8.86 10.76 24.88
N VAL A 84 8.90 9.47 24.53
CA VAL A 84 7.71 8.62 24.47
C VAL A 84 7.66 7.53 25.54
N THR A 85 8.78 7.21 26.17
CA THR A 85 8.86 6.24 27.27
C THR A 85 10.06 6.50 28.16
N ASP A 86 10.05 5.93 29.38
CA ASP A 86 11.19 5.91 30.30
C ASP A 86 12.21 4.85 29.84
N LEU A 87 13.42 5.29 29.48
CA LEU A 87 14.48 4.43 28.95
C LEU A 87 15.25 3.63 30.05
N ASP A 88 15.06 3.94 31.32
CA ASP A 88 15.67 3.19 32.44
C ASP A 88 14.86 1.92 32.75
N ARG A 89 13.74 1.69 32.12
CA ARG A 89 12.90 0.48 32.24
C ARG A 89 13.51 -0.70 31.48
N PRO A 90 13.25 -1.93 31.92
CA PRO A 90 13.59 -3.12 31.14
C PRO A 90 12.96 -3.12 29.75
N ALA A 91 13.68 -3.67 28.76
CA ALA A 91 13.09 -3.94 27.44
C ALA A 91 11.93 -4.94 27.56
N ASP A 92 11.02 -4.89 26.60
CA ASP A 92 9.85 -5.77 26.54
C ASP A 92 10.25 -7.25 26.43
N ILE A 93 9.46 -8.11 27.05
CA ILE A 93 9.54 -9.56 26.90
C ILE A 93 8.19 -10.08 26.44
N TYR A 94 8.13 -10.60 25.18
CA TYR A 94 6.91 -11.14 24.57
C TYR A 94 5.72 -10.18 24.54
N GLY A 95 5.96 -8.86 24.48
CA GLY A 95 4.94 -7.86 24.26
C GLY A 95 4.42 -7.17 25.52
N ASP A 96 5.15 -7.22 26.62
CA ASP A 96 4.95 -6.36 27.80
C ASP A 96 5.59 -4.96 27.62
N GLY A 97 5.74 -4.20 28.69
CA GLY A 97 6.44 -2.93 28.72
C GLY A 97 5.94 -1.94 27.64
N VAL A 98 6.86 -1.42 26.84
CA VAL A 98 6.57 -0.41 25.81
C VAL A 98 5.63 -0.90 24.72
N VAL A 99 5.56 -2.21 24.47
CA VAL A 99 4.61 -2.78 23.50
C VAL A 99 3.20 -2.72 24.06
N ALA A 100 3.00 -3.05 25.34
CA ALA A 100 1.71 -2.92 26.02
C ALA A 100 1.26 -1.44 26.08
N GLU A 101 2.18 -0.50 26.34
CA GLU A 101 1.89 0.95 26.29
C GLU A 101 1.41 1.39 24.90
N LEU A 102 2.02 0.90 23.84
CA LEU A 102 1.58 1.15 22.47
C LEU A 102 0.16 0.56 22.24
N GLU A 103 -0.11 -0.68 22.68
CA GLU A 103 -1.43 -1.30 22.58
C GLU A 103 -2.51 -0.46 23.29
N GLU A 104 -2.24 0.01 24.52
CA GLU A 104 -3.15 0.89 25.27
C GLU A 104 -3.35 2.25 24.56
N ARG A 105 -2.27 2.84 24.06
CA ARG A 105 -2.34 4.11 23.31
C ARG A 105 -3.21 3.98 22.07
N ILE A 106 -3.10 2.87 21.31
CA ILE A 106 -3.91 2.62 20.11
C ILE A 106 -5.38 2.41 20.48
N ALA A 107 -5.67 1.60 21.52
CA ALA A 107 -7.05 1.41 22.00
C ALA A 107 -7.69 2.76 22.35
N GLY A 108 -6.97 3.62 23.07
CA GLY A 108 -7.44 4.97 23.43
C GLY A 108 -7.64 5.89 22.22
N LEU A 109 -6.72 5.89 21.26
CA LEU A 109 -6.81 6.72 20.05
C LEU A 109 -7.97 6.32 19.13
N LEU A 110 -8.30 5.04 19.07
CA LEU A 110 -9.40 4.51 18.27
C LEU A 110 -10.73 4.38 19.05
N GLY A 111 -10.71 4.63 20.34
CA GLY A 111 -11.90 4.49 21.20
C GLY A 111 -12.40 3.04 21.30
N THR A 112 -11.53 2.05 21.20
CA THR A 112 -11.85 0.62 21.27
C THR A 112 -11.54 0.05 22.66
N GLU A 113 -12.11 -1.12 22.99
CA GLU A 113 -11.89 -1.76 24.31
C GLU A 113 -10.43 -2.23 24.49
N ALA A 114 -9.79 -2.69 23.41
CA ALA A 114 -8.42 -3.20 23.43
C ALA A 114 -7.77 -3.11 22.04
N ALA A 115 -6.43 -3.24 22.03
CA ALA A 115 -5.65 -3.44 20.83
C ALA A 115 -4.56 -4.48 21.05
N ALA A 116 -4.04 -5.08 19.98
CA ALA A 116 -2.88 -5.95 20.00
C ALA A 116 -1.89 -5.57 18.90
N PHE A 117 -0.60 -5.50 19.24
CA PHE A 117 0.49 -5.25 18.30
C PHE A 117 0.83 -6.52 17.50
N PHE A 118 1.11 -6.36 16.22
CA PHE A 118 1.56 -7.41 15.31
C PHE A 118 2.84 -6.99 14.58
N PRO A 119 3.79 -7.90 14.34
CA PRO A 119 5.03 -7.56 13.62
C PRO A 119 4.78 -7.14 12.16
N THR A 120 3.69 -7.61 11.54
CA THR A 120 3.31 -7.27 10.15
C THR A 120 1.81 -7.03 10.01
N GLY A 121 1.44 -6.17 9.03
CA GLY A 121 0.05 -5.93 8.68
C GLY A 121 -0.65 -7.16 8.12
N THR A 122 0.03 -7.91 7.24
CA THR A 122 -0.49 -9.17 6.69
C THR A 122 -0.92 -10.15 7.77
N MET A 123 -0.09 -10.31 8.83
CA MET A 123 -0.47 -11.18 9.96
C MET A 123 -1.69 -10.63 10.71
N ALA A 124 -1.74 -9.32 10.97
CA ALA A 124 -2.88 -8.71 11.65
C ALA A 124 -4.19 -8.91 10.90
N GLN A 125 -4.18 -8.73 9.57
CA GLN A 125 -5.32 -8.98 8.69
C GLN A 125 -5.74 -10.45 8.69
N GLN A 126 -4.78 -11.37 8.51
CA GLN A 126 -5.05 -12.82 8.55
C GLN A 126 -5.71 -13.22 9.86
N VAL A 127 -5.21 -12.70 10.98
CA VAL A 127 -5.74 -13.00 12.32
C VAL A 127 -7.14 -12.40 12.51
N ALA A 128 -7.35 -11.13 12.14
CA ALA A 128 -8.64 -10.47 12.28
C ALA A 128 -9.75 -11.21 11.52
N LEU A 129 -9.53 -11.46 10.23
CA LEU A 129 -10.52 -12.10 9.36
C LEU A 129 -10.75 -13.57 9.75
N ARG A 130 -9.71 -14.29 10.20
CA ARG A 130 -9.84 -15.64 10.73
C ARG A 130 -10.68 -15.70 12.01
N CYS A 131 -10.47 -14.77 12.95
CA CYS A 131 -11.29 -14.69 14.17
C CYS A 131 -12.76 -14.42 13.82
N TRP A 132 -13.01 -13.50 12.90
CA TRP A 132 -14.37 -13.21 12.45
C TRP A 132 -15.04 -14.38 11.73
N ALA A 133 -14.31 -15.09 10.86
CA ALA A 133 -14.82 -16.31 10.24
C ALA A 133 -15.21 -17.38 11.26
N GLY A 134 -14.41 -17.54 12.32
CA GLY A 134 -14.74 -18.44 13.43
C GLY A 134 -15.99 -18.03 14.20
N ARG A 135 -16.15 -16.72 14.43
CA ARG A 135 -17.27 -16.15 15.21
C ARG A 135 -18.59 -16.10 14.44
N THR A 136 -18.52 -15.79 13.14
CA THR A 136 -19.72 -15.75 12.27
C THR A 136 -20.09 -17.14 11.72
N GLY A 137 -19.17 -18.10 11.80
CA GLY A 137 -19.34 -19.43 11.17
C GLY A 137 -19.28 -19.37 9.64
N ASN A 138 -18.90 -18.23 9.05
CA ASN A 138 -18.81 -18.07 7.60
C ASN A 138 -17.39 -17.59 7.19
N PRO A 139 -16.61 -18.40 6.47
CA PRO A 139 -15.24 -18.10 6.06
C PRO A 139 -15.16 -17.19 4.82
N THR A 140 -16.29 -16.70 4.31
CA THR A 140 -16.33 -15.81 3.15
C THR A 140 -16.16 -14.36 3.59
N VAL A 141 -15.21 -13.66 2.97
CA VAL A 141 -14.91 -12.25 3.17
C VAL A 141 -15.29 -11.49 1.91
N ALA A 142 -16.20 -10.53 2.03
CA ALA A 142 -16.48 -9.57 0.98
C ALA A 142 -15.49 -8.42 1.06
N LEU A 143 -14.78 -8.14 -0.03
CA LEU A 143 -13.80 -7.06 -0.12
C LEU A 143 -13.66 -6.57 -1.57
N HIS A 144 -12.96 -5.47 -1.77
CA HIS A 144 -12.71 -4.95 -3.11
C HIS A 144 -11.58 -5.75 -3.80
N PRO A 145 -11.65 -6.05 -5.12
CA PRO A 145 -10.58 -6.76 -5.83
C PRO A 145 -9.25 -5.99 -5.88
N LEU A 146 -9.25 -4.67 -5.65
CA LEU A 146 -8.06 -3.85 -5.46
C LEU A 146 -7.64 -3.69 -4.00
N ALA A 147 -8.28 -4.38 -3.05
CA ALA A 147 -7.86 -4.34 -1.65
C ALA A 147 -6.51 -5.03 -1.46
N HIS A 148 -5.74 -4.55 -0.49
CA HIS A 148 -4.37 -4.99 -0.24
C HIS A 148 -4.21 -6.53 -0.14
N PRO A 149 -5.09 -7.30 0.53
CA PRO A 149 -4.95 -8.76 0.59
C PRO A 149 -5.06 -9.45 -0.77
N GLU A 150 -5.85 -8.91 -1.70
CA GLU A 150 -5.99 -9.48 -3.05
C GLU A 150 -4.76 -9.17 -3.91
N VAL A 151 -4.27 -7.93 -3.88
CA VAL A 151 -3.24 -7.45 -4.80
C VAL A 151 -1.82 -7.75 -4.30
N HIS A 152 -1.58 -7.61 -2.99
CA HIS A 152 -0.22 -7.53 -2.44
C HIS A 152 0.17 -8.67 -1.48
N GLU A 153 -0.76 -9.54 -1.08
CA GLU A 153 -0.49 -10.60 -0.09
C GLU A 153 -0.38 -12.01 -0.70
N ARG A 154 -0.27 -12.12 -2.02
CA ARG A 154 -0.02 -13.39 -2.74
C ARG A 154 -1.02 -14.49 -2.37
N GLY A 155 -2.31 -14.14 -2.23
CA GLY A 155 -3.37 -15.09 -1.89
C GLY A 155 -3.31 -15.62 -0.46
N ALA A 156 -2.72 -14.87 0.48
CA ALA A 156 -2.54 -15.30 1.86
C ALA A 156 -3.85 -15.64 2.57
N LEU A 157 -4.96 -14.95 2.27
CA LEU A 157 -6.27 -15.25 2.86
C LEU A 157 -6.71 -16.70 2.59
N GLY A 158 -6.57 -17.16 1.35
CA GLY A 158 -6.85 -18.56 0.99
C GLY A 158 -5.80 -19.53 1.51
N ALA A 159 -4.52 -19.24 1.25
CA ALA A 159 -3.42 -20.18 1.50
C ALA A 159 -3.12 -20.39 3.00
N VAL A 160 -3.21 -19.34 3.82
CA VAL A 160 -2.83 -19.39 5.24
C VAL A 160 -4.04 -19.53 6.15
N SER A 161 -5.10 -18.76 5.88
CA SER A 161 -6.27 -18.69 6.77
C SER A 161 -7.46 -19.53 6.29
N GLY A 162 -7.40 -20.08 5.06
CA GLY A 162 -8.49 -20.89 4.49
C GLY A 162 -9.77 -20.08 4.23
N LEU A 163 -9.63 -18.77 4.03
CA LEU A 163 -10.73 -17.86 3.75
C LEU A 163 -11.00 -17.79 2.26
N ARG A 164 -12.25 -17.56 1.90
CA ARG A 164 -12.67 -17.29 0.53
C ARG A 164 -13.04 -15.83 0.39
N THR A 165 -12.63 -15.22 -0.70
CA THR A 165 -12.94 -13.81 -0.98
C THR A 165 -14.02 -13.70 -2.06
N VAL A 166 -14.86 -12.67 -1.95
CA VAL A 166 -15.89 -12.30 -2.92
C VAL A 166 -15.91 -10.78 -3.10
N HIS A 167 -16.31 -10.33 -4.28
CA HIS A 167 -16.17 -8.94 -4.69
C HIS A 167 -17.52 -8.32 -5.03
N PRO A 168 -18.16 -7.57 -4.12
CA PRO A 168 -19.46 -6.94 -4.38
C PRO A 168 -19.41 -5.88 -5.49
N THR A 169 -18.24 -5.30 -5.74
CA THR A 169 -18.01 -4.35 -6.84
C THR A 169 -16.61 -4.51 -7.41
N SER A 170 -16.43 -4.12 -8.69
CA SER A 170 -15.11 -3.95 -9.32
C SER A 170 -14.87 -2.49 -9.76
N ALA A 171 -15.80 -1.58 -9.45
CA ALA A 171 -15.63 -0.16 -9.74
C ALA A 171 -14.47 0.41 -8.90
N PRO A 172 -13.65 1.37 -9.41
CA PRO A 172 -12.47 1.87 -8.69
C PRO A 172 -12.87 2.82 -7.53
N ARG A 173 -13.69 2.33 -6.63
CA ARG A 173 -14.21 2.95 -5.41
C ARG A 173 -14.68 1.88 -4.43
N LEU A 174 -14.99 2.25 -3.21
CA LEU A 174 -15.63 1.32 -2.28
C LEU A 174 -17.03 0.92 -2.80
N PRO A 175 -17.55 -0.24 -2.38
CA PRO A 175 -18.90 -0.66 -2.74
C PRO A 175 -19.94 0.36 -2.22
N THR A 176 -21.04 0.48 -2.93
CA THR A 176 -22.22 1.21 -2.43
C THR A 176 -23.08 0.30 -1.55
N ALA A 177 -23.93 0.89 -0.71
CA ALA A 177 -24.89 0.15 0.09
C ALA A 177 -25.79 -0.74 -0.77
N GLN A 178 -26.16 -0.27 -1.96
CA GLN A 178 -27.00 -1.04 -2.88
C GLN A 178 -26.27 -2.26 -3.44
N GLU A 179 -24.98 -2.12 -3.84
CA GLU A 179 -24.16 -3.25 -4.28
C GLU A 179 -23.99 -4.31 -3.16
N ILE A 180 -23.90 -3.87 -1.90
CA ILE A 180 -23.86 -4.80 -0.76
C ILE A 180 -25.20 -5.51 -0.58
N ARG A 181 -26.36 -4.81 -0.67
CA ARG A 181 -27.69 -5.41 -0.51
C ARG A 181 -28.01 -6.40 -1.63
N ASP A 182 -27.67 -6.04 -2.86
CA ASP A 182 -27.98 -6.83 -4.06
C ASP A 182 -27.00 -7.99 -4.31
N PHE A 183 -25.91 -8.05 -3.55
CA PHE A 183 -24.92 -9.11 -3.70
C PHE A 183 -25.50 -10.46 -3.27
N GLU A 184 -25.65 -11.41 -4.19
CA GLU A 184 -26.38 -12.66 -3.94
C GLU A 184 -25.65 -13.60 -2.98
N GLU A 185 -24.32 -13.58 -2.99
CA GLU A 185 -23.52 -14.55 -2.23
C GLU A 185 -23.41 -14.15 -0.75
N PRO A 186 -23.68 -15.08 0.20
CA PRO A 186 -23.52 -14.81 1.63
C PRO A 186 -22.05 -14.65 2.02
N PHE A 187 -21.76 -13.68 2.87
CA PHE A 187 -20.43 -13.46 3.46
C PHE A 187 -20.56 -13.20 4.96
N GLY A 188 -19.53 -13.58 5.73
CA GLY A 188 -19.50 -13.37 7.17
C GLY A 188 -18.87 -12.04 7.58
N THR A 189 -17.99 -11.52 6.74
CA THR A 189 -17.25 -10.27 7.00
C THR A 189 -17.23 -9.40 5.76
N LEU A 190 -17.57 -8.12 5.92
CA LEU A 190 -17.23 -7.07 4.94
C LEU A 190 -15.93 -6.39 5.39
N MET A 191 -14.91 -6.43 4.55
CA MET A 191 -13.67 -5.71 4.76
C MET A 191 -13.63 -4.45 3.88
N LEU A 192 -13.42 -3.29 4.50
CA LEU A 192 -13.30 -1.99 3.84
C LEU A 192 -11.89 -1.44 4.01
N GLU A 193 -11.17 -1.22 2.92
CA GLU A 193 -9.87 -0.54 2.95
C GLU A 193 -10.04 0.97 2.90
N LEU A 194 -9.58 1.67 3.92
CA LEU A 194 -9.69 3.13 4.06
C LEU A 194 -8.31 3.79 4.19
N PRO A 195 -7.90 4.57 3.18
CA PRO A 195 -8.47 4.72 1.84
C PRO A 195 -8.15 3.51 0.95
N LEU A 196 -8.96 3.26 -0.09
CA LEU A 196 -8.67 2.23 -1.10
C LEU A 196 -7.49 2.69 -1.97
N ARG A 197 -6.30 2.18 -1.65
CA ARG A 197 -5.03 2.67 -2.20
C ARG A 197 -4.92 2.46 -3.70
N ASP A 198 -5.13 1.24 -4.17
CA ASP A 198 -4.88 0.88 -5.57
C ASP A 198 -5.93 1.47 -6.53
N ALA A 199 -7.05 1.98 -5.99
CA ALA A 199 -7.99 2.81 -6.72
C ALA A 199 -7.62 4.31 -6.71
N GLY A 200 -6.48 4.70 -6.14
CA GLY A 200 -6.01 6.08 -6.07
C GLY A 200 -6.20 6.76 -4.71
N PHE A 201 -6.18 6.03 -3.62
CA PHE A 201 -6.41 6.54 -2.25
C PHE A 201 -7.80 7.15 -2.08
N VAL A 202 -8.79 6.54 -2.72
CA VAL A 202 -10.17 7.04 -2.69
C VAL A 202 -10.86 6.69 -1.37
N LEU A 203 -11.70 7.61 -0.92
CA LEU A 203 -12.60 7.46 0.21
C LEU A 203 -14.03 7.76 -0.25
N PRO A 204 -15.05 7.13 0.34
CA PRO A 204 -16.45 7.56 0.18
C PRO A 204 -16.71 8.84 0.96
N THR A 205 -17.87 9.43 0.84
CA THR A 205 -18.37 10.39 1.82
C THR A 205 -18.67 9.70 3.15
N TRP A 206 -18.83 10.48 4.22
CA TRP A 206 -19.19 9.92 5.53
C TRP A 206 -20.54 9.19 5.51
N GLU A 207 -21.50 9.76 4.84
CA GLU A 207 -22.85 9.22 4.68
C GLU A 207 -22.82 7.89 3.89
N GLU A 208 -22.09 7.85 2.78
CA GLU A 208 -21.92 6.62 1.99
C GLU A 208 -21.24 5.51 2.82
N LEU A 209 -20.23 5.85 3.63
CA LEU A 209 -19.58 4.88 4.51
C LEU A 209 -20.56 4.31 5.53
N GLN A 210 -21.38 5.16 6.16
CA GLN A 210 -22.40 4.74 7.12
C GLN A 210 -23.44 3.82 6.45
N ASP A 211 -23.90 4.15 5.26
CA ASP A 211 -24.88 3.38 4.51
C ASP A 211 -24.35 1.99 4.11
N VAL A 212 -23.05 1.91 3.71
CA VAL A 212 -22.38 0.63 3.41
C VAL A 212 -22.30 -0.25 4.65
N VAL A 213 -21.91 0.32 5.79
CA VAL A 213 -21.85 -0.39 7.07
C VAL A 213 -23.24 -0.88 7.48
N ALA A 214 -24.27 -0.05 7.35
CA ALA A 214 -25.64 -0.43 7.64
C ALA A 214 -26.11 -1.60 6.75
N ALA A 215 -25.82 -1.54 5.44
CA ALA A 215 -26.14 -2.60 4.49
C ALA A 215 -25.44 -3.94 4.81
N ALA A 216 -24.20 -3.91 5.31
CA ALA A 216 -23.52 -5.12 5.77
C ALA A 216 -24.20 -5.73 7.02
N ARG A 217 -24.59 -4.88 7.98
CA ARG A 217 -25.29 -5.32 9.20
C ARG A 217 -26.68 -5.87 8.90
N GLU A 218 -27.42 -5.34 7.91
CA GLU A 218 -28.68 -5.91 7.42
C GLU A 218 -28.53 -7.35 6.91
N ARG A 219 -27.30 -7.75 6.57
CA ARG A 219 -26.93 -9.10 6.09
C ARG A 219 -26.29 -9.98 7.18
N ASP A 220 -26.36 -9.58 8.44
CA ASP A 220 -25.72 -10.24 9.57
C ASP A 220 -24.19 -10.38 9.42
N ALA A 221 -23.57 -9.54 8.61
CA ALA A 221 -22.12 -9.51 8.42
C ALA A 221 -21.44 -8.54 9.38
N VAL A 222 -20.27 -8.91 9.87
CA VAL A 222 -19.41 -8.00 10.62
C VAL A 222 -18.60 -7.12 9.67
N VAL A 223 -18.21 -5.94 10.13
CA VAL A 223 -17.40 -4.99 9.37
C VAL A 223 -16.00 -4.92 9.96
N HIS A 224 -14.99 -5.15 9.13
CA HIS A 224 -13.59 -4.97 9.45
C HIS A 224 -13.00 -3.85 8.60
N ILE A 225 -12.38 -2.84 9.22
CA ILE A 225 -11.67 -1.78 8.50
C ILE A 225 -10.20 -2.16 8.35
N ASP A 226 -9.75 -2.32 7.10
CA ASP A 226 -8.33 -2.18 6.78
C ASP A 226 -7.97 -0.70 6.80
N GLY A 227 -7.52 -0.26 7.95
CA GLY A 227 -7.09 1.10 8.22
C GLY A 227 -5.58 1.27 8.14
N ALA A 228 -4.90 0.59 7.20
CA ALA A 228 -3.45 0.72 7.04
C ALA A 228 -2.98 2.18 6.94
N ARG A 229 -3.88 3.07 6.52
CA ARG A 229 -3.71 4.53 6.42
C ARG A 229 -4.88 5.31 7.03
N LEU A 230 -5.55 4.75 8.01
CA LEU A 230 -6.72 5.36 8.65
C LEU A 230 -6.41 6.73 9.27
N TRP A 231 -5.18 6.90 9.74
CA TRP A 231 -4.72 8.13 10.39
C TRP A 231 -4.99 9.39 9.56
N GLU A 232 -4.91 9.28 8.24
CA GLU A 232 -5.05 10.38 7.29
C GLU A 232 -6.48 10.58 6.76
N CYS A 233 -7.43 9.71 7.16
CA CYS A 233 -8.81 9.76 6.68
C CYS A 233 -9.68 10.76 7.47
N ALA A 234 -9.32 11.05 8.71
CA ALA A 234 -10.06 11.95 9.60
C ALA A 234 -10.37 13.34 8.98
N PRO A 235 -9.42 14.03 8.32
CA PRO A 235 -9.70 15.31 7.68
C PRO A 235 -10.69 15.24 6.51
N HIS A 236 -10.76 14.12 5.78
CA HIS A 236 -11.72 13.92 4.69
C HIS A 236 -13.13 13.75 5.22
N PHE A 237 -13.31 12.92 6.22
CA PHE A 237 -14.63 12.68 6.82
C PHE A 237 -15.10 13.83 7.71
N GLY A 238 -14.19 14.70 8.17
CA GLY A 238 -14.49 15.70 9.19
C GLY A 238 -14.93 15.04 10.51
N ARG A 239 -14.32 13.91 10.84
CA ARG A 239 -14.62 13.08 12.01
C ARG A 239 -13.34 12.68 12.74
N GLU A 240 -13.43 12.50 14.05
CA GLU A 240 -12.34 11.99 14.85
C GLU A 240 -12.15 10.46 14.63
N LEU A 241 -10.94 9.96 14.88
CA LEU A 241 -10.62 8.55 14.70
C LEU A 241 -11.55 7.59 15.46
N PRO A 242 -11.97 7.87 16.72
CA PRO A 242 -12.93 7.04 17.42
C PRO A 242 -14.30 6.93 16.72
N GLU A 243 -14.76 8.02 16.09
CA GLU A 243 -16.04 8.00 15.37
C GLU A 243 -15.96 7.11 14.12
N ILE A 244 -14.82 7.16 13.41
CA ILE A 244 -14.59 6.31 12.24
C ILE A 244 -14.45 4.84 12.65
N ALA A 245 -13.67 4.57 13.70
CA ALA A 245 -13.47 3.22 14.21
C ALA A 245 -14.76 2.58 14.74
N ALA A 246 -15.66 3.37 15.35
CA ALA A 246 -16.95 2.90 15.86
C ALA A 246 -17.92 2.41 14.78
N LEU A 247 -17.68 2.69 13.51
CA LEU A 247 -18.46 2.12 12.40
C LEU A 247 -18.16 0.63 12.19
N ALA A 248 -17.01 0.14 12.62
CA ALA A 248 -16.57 -1.23 12.40
C ALA A 248 -16.54 -2.05 13.68
N ASP A 249 -16.57 -3.37 13.52
CA ASP A 249 -16.45 -4.35 14.61
C ASP A 249 -14.96 -4.59 14.96
N SER A 250 -14.04 -4.26 14.06
CA SER A 250 -12.60 -4.21 14.31
C SER A 250 -11.87 -3.35 13.27
N VAL A 251 -10.73 -2.83 13.68
CA VAL A 251 -9.90 -1.94 12.86
C VAL A 251 -8.45 -2.41 12.91
N TYR A 252 -7.83 -2.57 11.74
CA TYR A 252 -6.40 -2.72 11.60
C TYR A 252 -5.76 -1.37 11.26
N VAL A 253 -4.59 -1.07 11.84
CA VAL A 253 -3.79 0.11 11.52
C VAL A 253 -2.31 -0.25 11.37
N SER A 254 -1.56 0.49 10.54
CA SER A 254 -0.11 0.30 10.40
C SER A 254 0.69 1.48 10.94
N PHE A 255 1.96 1.21 11.33
CA PHE A 255 2.83 2.23 11.91
C PHE A 255 3.94 2.70 10.96
N TYR A 256 4.32 1.90 9.96
CA TYR A 256 5.49 2.18 9.10
C TYR A 256 5.16 2.94 7.80
N LYS A 257 3.86 3.13 7.51
CA LYS A 257 3.41 3.88 6.34
C LYS A 257 3.45 5.38 6.65
N THR A 258 2.32 5.97 6.97
CA THR A 258 2.15 7.40 7.23
C THR A 258 2.90 7.89 8.46
N LEU A 259 2.97 7.08 9.52
CA LEU A 259 3.64 7.43 10.77
C LEU A 259 5.17 7.23 10.74
N GLY A 260 5.73 6.67 9.67
CA GLY A 260 7.18 6.54 9.49
C GLY A 260 7.89 5.56 10.43
N GLY A 261 7.16 4.70 11.15
CA GLY A 261 7.71 3.67 12.01
C GLY A 261 8.59 2.65 11.26
N LEU A 262 9.29 1.80 12.00
CA LEU A 262 10.18 0.78 11.42
C LEU A 262 9.39 -0.38 10.81
N SER A 263 8.38 -0.86 11.52
CA SER A 263 7.51 -1.98 11.16
C SER A 263 6.30 -2.01 12.09
N GLY A 264 5.46 -3.02 11.92
CA GLY A 264 4.41 -3.31 12.86
C GLY A 264 3.06 -2.71 12.51
N ALA A 265 2.06 -3.28 13.15
CA ALA A 265 0.66 -2.98 12.98
C ALA A 265 -0.09 -3.19 14.30
N ALA A 266 -1.31 -2.70 14.40
CA ALA A 266 -2.21 -3.08 15.48
C ALA A 266 -3.57 -3.50 14.93
N LEU A 267 -4.18 -4.45 15.62
CA LEU A 267 -5.60 -4.78 15.51
C LEU A 267 -6.29 -4.25 16.75
N ALA A 268 -7.35 -3.48 16.58
CA ALA A 268 -8.15 -2.88 17.64
C ALA A 268 -9.62 -3.32 17.52
N GLY A 269 -10.30 -3.48 18.65
CA GLY A 269 -11.68 -3.91 18.69
C GLY A 269 -12.13 -4.37 20.09
N PRO A 270 -13.18 -5.21 20.17
CA PRO A 270 -13.65 -5.76 21.44
C PRO A 270 -12.58 -6.57 22.16
N ALA A 271 -12.50 -6.46 23.48
CA ALA A 271 -11.48 -7.14 24.30
C ALA A 271 -11.44 -8.65 24.04
N SER A 272 -12.60 -9.29 23.89
CA SER A 272 -12.69 -10.72 23.59
C SER A 272 -12.10 -11.11 22.23
N LEU A 273 -12.25 -10.25 21.21
CA LEU A 273 -11.62 -10.45 19.91
C LEU A 273 -10.09 -10.32 20.01
N ILE A 274 -9.62 -9.32 20.73
CA ILE A 274 -8.19 -9.06 20.88
C ILE A 274 -7.49 -10.17 21.69
N GLU A 275 -8.13 -10.75 22.68
CA GLU A 275 -7.61 -11.92 23.40
C GLU A 275 -7.45 -13.14 22.46
N GLU A 276 -8.46 -13.41 21.65
CA GLU A 276 -8.39 -14.46 20.64
C GLU A 276 -7.31 -14.16 19.60
N ALA A 277 -7.21 -12.91 19.16
CA ALA A 277 -6.21 -12.47 18.19
C ALA A 277 -4.77 -12.63 18.71
N ARG A 278 -4.52 -12.37 20.00
CA ARG A 278 -3.22 -12.63 20.65
C ARG A 278 -2.87 -14.11 20.63
N THR A 279 -3.86 -15.00 20.80
CA THR A 279 -3.66 -16.46 20.69
C THR A 279 -3.26 -16.83 19.26
N TRP A 280 -3.90 -16.29 18.24
CA TRP A 280 -3.53 -16.53 16.85
C TRP A 280 -2.19 -15.91 16.46
N ARG A 281 -1.87 -14.70 16.98
CA ARG A 281 -0.55 -14.09 16.83
C ARG A 281 0.55 -15.04 17.30
N HIS A 282 0.37 -15.65 18.47
CA HIS A 282 1.32 -16.64 19.00
C HIS A 282 1.46 -17.85 18.08
N ARG A 283 0.34 -18.45 17.62
CA ARG A 283 0.31 -19.62 16.73
C ARG A 283 1.01 -19.37 15.39
N TYR A 284 0.91 -18.15 14.86
CA TYR A 284 1.59 -17.73 13.63
C TYR A 284 3.03 -17.29 13.84
N GLY A 285 3.57 -17.42 15.06
CA GLY A 285 4.97 -17.05 15.36
C GLY A 285 5.19 -15.54 15.48
N GLY A 286 4.14 -14.74 15.61
CA GLY A 286 4.24 -13.28 15.70
C GLY A 286 4.47 -12.74 17.13
N GLN A 287 4.58 -13.60 18.13
CA GLN A 287 4.93 -13.20 19.48
C GLN A 287 6.45 -13.26 19.63
N LEU A 288 7.13 -12.19 19.21
CA LEU A 288 8.58 -12.11 19.24
C LEU A 288 9.08 -11.80 20.66
N PHE A 289 10.33 -12.24 20.96
CA PHE A 289 10.92 -12.08 22.28
C PHE A 289 11.04 -10.60 22.67
N GLN A 290 11.55 -9.74 21.78
CA GLN A 290 11.63 -8.29 21.97
C GLN A 290 11.19 -7.54 20.72
N GLN A 291 10.36 -6.52 20.89
CA GLN A 291 9.77 -5.71 19.80
C GLN A 291 9.87 -4.19 20.08
N PHE A 292 10.58 -3.80 21.15
CA PHE A 292 10.69 -2.41 21.56
C PHE A 292 11.14 -1.45 20.44
N PRO A 293 12.04 -1.81 19.49
CA PRO A 293 12.43 -0.85 18.47
C PRO A 293 11.26 -0.45 17.56
N ALA A 294 10.39 -1.43 17.22
CA ALA A 294 9.21 -1.17 16.43
C ALA A 294 8.14 -0.39 17.21
N ALA A 295 7.94 -0.74 18.49
CA ALA A 295 7.00 -0.05 19.36
C ALA A 295 7.42 1.41 19.62
N LEU A 296 8.70 1.65 19.92
CA LEU A 296 9.24 3.00 20.08
C LEU A 296 9.07 3.85 18.81
N ALA A 297 9.42 3.29 17.65
CA ALA A 297 9.26 3.99 16.38
C ALA A 297 7.80 4.32 16.09
N ALA A 298 6.87 3.43 16.46
CA ALA A 298 5.43 3.68 16.33
C ALA A 298 4.96 4.82 17.26
N LEU A 299 5.36 4.79 18.54
CA LEU A 299 5.02 5.83 19.51
C LEU A 299 5.57 7.19 19.10
N ILE A 300 6.81 7.26 18.61
CA ILE A 300 7.42 8.48 18.08
C ILE A 300 6.59 9.01 16.89
N GLY A 301 6.21 8.13 15.96
CA GLY A 301 5.38 8.49 14.83
C GLY A 301 4.00 9.03 15.24
N LEU A 302 3.37 8.42 16.23
CA LEU A 302 2.10 8.90 16.79
C LEU A 302 2.23 10.32 17.38
N ASP A 303 3.33 10.62 18.05
CA ASP A 303 3.54 11.94 18.65
C ASP A 303 3.96 13.00 17.64
N GLN A 304 4.75 12.63 16.63
CA GLN A 304 5.36 13.59 15.71
C GLN A 304 4.61 13.76 14.40
N GLU A 305 4.04 12.70 13.84
CA GLU A 305 3.42 12.72 12.50
C GLU A 305 1.88 12.81 12.56
N LEU A 306 1.23 12.10 13.50
CA LEU A 306 -0.23 12.10 13.61
C LEU A 306 -0.82 13.53 13.72
N PRO A 307 -0.29 14.43 14.56
CA PRO A 307 -0.81 15.81 14.65
C PRO A 307 -0.60 16.65 13.38
N GLN A 308 0.31 16.24 12.49
CA GLN A 308 0.62 16.97 11.26
C GLN A 308 -0.29 16.58 10.08
N LEU A 309 -0.99 15.45 10.16
CA LEU A 309 -1.76 14.91 9.04
C LEU A 309 -2.80 15.89 8.47
N PRO A 310 -3.55 16.66 9.26
CA PRO A 310 -4.46 17.67 8.69
C PRO A 310 -3.72 18.70 7.82
N SER A 311 -2.52 19.11 8.21
CA SER A 311 -1.68 20.03 7.44
C SER A 311 -1.17 19.39 6.15
N TYR A 312 -0.78 18.10 6.20
CA TYR A 312 -0.36 17.37 5.02
C TYR A 312 -1.50 17.19 4.01
N VAL A 313 -2.71 16.90 4.48
CA VAL A 313 -3.91 16.78 3.63
C VAL A 313 -4.26 18.13 2.99
N ALA A 314 -4.20 19.23 3.75
CA ALA A 314 -4.43 20.57 3.21
C ALA A 314 -3.39 20.91 2.13
N GLN A 315 -2.12 20.64 2.39
CA GLN A 315 -1.03 20.91 1.45
C GLN A 315 -1.11 20.01 0.21
N ALA A 316 -1.55 18.76 0.34
CA ALA A 316 -1.75 17.87 -0.79
C ALA A 316 -2.75 18.45 -1.82
N LYS A 317 -3.79 19.12 -1.35
CA LYS A 317 -4.76 19.81 -2.23
C LYS A 317 -4.12 20.98 -2.98
N VAL A 318 -3.24 21.73 -2.32
CA VAL A 318 -2.46 22.82 -2.97
C VAL A 318 -1.51 22.24 -4.02
N VAL A 319 -0.77 21.20 -3.67
CA VAL A 319 0.16 20.53 -4.59
C VAL A 319 -0.58 19.95 -5.79
N ALA A 320 -1.70 19.27 -5.57
CA ALA A 320 -2.51 18.67 -6.64
C ALA A 320 -3.02 19.72 -7.63
N GLY A 321 -3.55 20.84 -7.16
CA GLY A 321 -3.97 21.96 -8.01
C GLY A 321 -2.81 22.56 -8.81
N ALA A 322 -1.67 22.79 -8.14
CA ALA A 322 -0.48 23.34 -8.80
C ALA A 322 0.13 22.37 -9.84
N LEU A 323 0.08 21.05 -9.62
CA LEU A 323 0.45 20.04 -10.60
C LEU A 323 -0.45 20.12 -11.84
N ALA A 324 -1.78 20.19 -11.66
CA ALA A 324 -2.73 20.30 -12.76
C ALA A 324 -2.51 21.60 -13.58
N GLU A 325 -2.32 22.74 -12.92
CA GLU A 325 -1.98 24.03 -13.56
C GLU A 325 -0.65 23.92 -14.31
N GLY A 326 0.38 23.35 -13.69
CA GLY A 326 1.71 23.19 -14.29
C GLY A 326 1.70 22.32 -15.53
N PHE A 327 1.03 21.16 -15.51
CA PHE A 327 0.88 20.29 -16.67
C PHE A 327 0.11 20.95 -17.81
N SER A 328 -0.97 21.67 -17.49
CA SER A 328 -1.72 22.45 -18.47
C SER A 328 -0.85 23.52 -19.12
N ALA A 329 -0.10 24.28 -18.34
CA ALA A 329 0.77 25.34 -18.83
C ALA A 329 1.95 24.80 -19.66
N ALA A 330 2.48 23.63 -19.30
CA ALA A 330 3.54 22.95 -20.05
C ALA A 330 3.03 22.25 -21.32
N GLY A 331 1.72 22.27 -21.62
CA GLY A 331 1.13 21.69 -22.81
C GLY A 331 1.13 20.17 -22.79
N ALA A 332 1.02 19.53 -21.62
CA ALA A 332 0.84 18.08 -21.52
C ALA A 332 -0.41 17.65 -22.32
N PRO A 333 -0.28 16.67 -23.23
CA PRO A 333 -1.40 16.30 -24.10
C PRO A 333 -2.59 15.69 -23.34
N TRP A 334 -2.32 15.09 -22.21
CA TRP A 334 -3.29 14.57 -21.26
C TRP A 334 -2.60 14.36 -19.91
N PHE A 335 -3.33 14.56 -18.83
CA PHE A 335 -2.90 14.21 -17.46
C PHE A 335 -4.13 13.99 -16.58
N ARG A 336 -3.91 13.35 -15.45
CA ARG A 336 -4.92 13.23 -14.39
C ARG A 336 -4.26 13.26 -13.02
N VAL A 337 -4.79 14.08 -12.13
CA VAL A 337 -4.57 14.00 -10.69
C VAL A 337 -5.78 13.29 -10.09
N HIS A 338 -5.58 12.26 -9.28
CA HIS A 338 -6.67 11.41 -8.81
C HIS A 338 -6.48 10.96 -7.36
N PRO A 339 -7.52 11.12 -6.48
CA PRO A 339 -8.75 11.87 -6.72
C PRO A 339 -8.52 13.38 -6.79
N GLU A 340 -9.48 14.11 -7.33
CA GLU A 340 -9.42 15.58 -7.43
C GLU A 340 -10.68 16.18 -6.79
N PRO A 341 -10.54 16.95 -5.68
CA PRO A 341 -9.30 17.13 -4.92
C PRO A 341 -8.87 15.85 -4.20
N PRO A 342 -7.58 15.71 -3.77
CA PRO A 342 -7.12 14.59 -2.95
C PRO A 342 -7.94 14.40 -1.68
N HIS A 343 -8.29 13.15 -1.37
CA HIS A 343 -9.04 12.80 -0.15
C HIS A 343 -8.13 12.74 1.07
N THR A 344 -6.88 12.35 0.87
CA THR A 344 -5.85 12.27 1.91
C THR A 344 -4.60 13.06 1.48
N HIS A 345 -3.50 12.92 2.19
CA HIS A 345 -2.22 13.48 1.76
C HIS A 345 -1.54 12.64 0.68
N GLN A 346 -2.18 11.54 0.26
CA GLN A 346 -1.74 10.68 -0.83
C GLN A 346 -2.74 10.73 -1.98
N PHE A 347 -2.23 10.70 -3.21
CA PHE A 347 -2.99 10.72 -4.45
C PHE A 347 -2.13 10.22 -5.60
N GLN A 348 -2.73 10.00 -6.76
CA GLN A 348 -2.02 9.56 -7.96
C GLN A 348 -1.94 10.67 -9.01
N VAL A 349 -0.84 10.67 -9.76
CA VAL A 349 -0.65 11.49 -10.96
C VAL A 349 -0.43 10.56 -12.14
N TRP A 350 -1.16 10.79 -13.22
CA TRP A 350 -1.14 9.98 -14.43
C TRP A 350 -0.72 10.81 -15.62
N LEU A 351 0.18 10.26 -16.48
CA LEU A 351 0.66 10.89 -17.71
C LEU A 351 0.70 9.88 -18.86
N PRO A 352 0.55 10.32 -20.14
CA PRO A 352 0.51 9.46 -21.32
C PRO A 352 1.92 9.19 -21.87
N TYR A 353 2.83 8.74 -21.03
CA TYR A 353 4.21 8.39 -21.38
C TYR A 353 4.59 7.09 -20.68
N GLY A 354 5.58 6.38 -21.23
CA GLY A 354 6.12 5.16 -20.62
C GLY A 354 6.75 5.41 -19.25
N ALA A 355 6.60 4.46 -18.32
CA ALA A 355 7.07 4.58 -16.95
C ALA A 355 8.59 4.83 -16.85
N ASP A 356 9.38 4.20 -17.73
CA ASP A 356 10.83 4.39 -17.75
C ASP A 356 11.23 5.79 -18.22
N VAL A 357 10.53 6.33 -19.22
CA VAL A 357 10.75 7.70 -19.72
C VAL A 357 10.46 8.72 -18.61
N LEU A 358 9.32 8.57 -17.91
CA LEU A 358 8.93 9.46 -16.81
C LEU A 358 9.88 9.31 -15.62
N THR A 359 10.31 8.09 -15.30
CA THR A 359 11.26 7.85 -14.21
C THR A 359 12.63 8.45 -14.52
N GLU A 360 13.11 8.30 -15.75
CA GLU A 360 14.38 8.90 -16.19
C GLU A 360 14.33 10.44 -16.16
N ALA A 361 13.22 11.05 -16.62
CA ALA A 361 13.03 12.50 -16.53
C ALA A 361 13.06 13.00 -15.08
N ALA A 362 12.45 12.26 -14.14
CA ALA A 362 12.48 12.58 -12.71
C ALA A 362 13.91 12.44 -12.11
N VAL A 363 14.68 11.45 -12.54
CA VAL A 363 16.07 11.28 -12.11
C VAL A 363 16.93 12.41 -12.64
N ARG A 364 16.84 12.73 -13.94
CA ARG A 364 17.57 13.83 -14.56
C ARG A 364 17.22 15.18 -13.92
N GLN A 365 15.97 15.43 -13.59
CA GLN A 365 15.59 16.64 -12.86
C GLN A 365 16.34 16.72 -11.53
N ALA A 366 16.34 15.64 -10.74
CA ALA A 366 17.03 15.62 -9.46
C ALA A 366 18.54 15.83 -9.60
N GLU A 367 19.20 15.19 -10.59
CA GLU A 367 20.65 15.29 -10.85
C GLU A 367 21.07 16.67 -11.36
N GLU A 368 20.27 17.29 -12.25
CA GLU A 368 20.63 18.52 -12.94
C GLU A 368 20.26 19.80 -12.15
N THR A 369 19.18 19.73 -11.37
CA THR A 369 18.64 20.93 -10.67
C THR A 369 18.64 20.82 -9.16
N GLY A 370 18.91 19.65 -8.59
CA GLY A 370 18.75 19.39 -7.16
C GLY A 370 17.29 19.37 -6.67
N VAL A 371 16.33 19.32 -7.61
CA VAL A 371 14.88 19.30 -7.32
C VAL A 371 14.30 17.92 -7.64
N SER A 372 13.65 17.29 -6.67
CA SER A 372 12.93 16.03 -6.83
C SER A 372 11.43 16.25 -6.64
N LEU A 373 10.72 16.45 -7.75
CA LEU A 373 9.26 16.58 -7.77
C LEU A 373 8.59 15.23 -7.71
N PHE A 374 8.97 14.33 -8.62
CA PHE A 374 8.48 12.96 -8.72
C PHE A 374 9.56 11.94 -8.38
N ARG A 375 9.10 10.72 -8.14
CA ARG A 375 9.96 9.57 -7.96
C ARG A 375 9.70 8.54 -9.06
N LYS A 376 9.65 7.25 -8.69
CA LYS A 376 9.40 6.17 -9.63
C LYS A 376 7.97 6.25 -10.19
N TRP A 377 7.85 6.03 -11.50
CA TRP A 377 6.60 5.84 -12.21
C TRP A 377 6.35 4.36 -12.47
N TYR A 378 5.09 3.99 -12.56
CA TYR A 378 4.63 2.62 -12.75
C TYR A 378 3.74 2.54 -13.98
N PRO A 379 3.86 1.48 -14.81
CA PRO A 379 2.93 1.28 -15.91
C PRO A 379 1.51 1.06 -15.38
N ALA A 380 0.55 1.63 -16.07
CA ALA A 380 -0.86 1.50 -15.70
C ALA A 380 -1.42 0.19 -16.26
N ALA A 381 -1.40 -0.88 -15.48
CA ALA A 381 -1.89 -2.20 -15.90
C ALA A 381 -3.37 -2.20 -16.34
N ALA A 382 -4.20 -1.36 -15.72
CA ALA A 382 -5.62 -1.20 -16.02
C ALA A 382 -5.94 0.11 -16.76
N GLY A 383 -4.94 0.91 -17.14
CA GLY A 383 -5.09 2.17 -17.85
C GLY A 383 -5.03 2.03 -19.37
N PRO A 384 -5.23 3.13 -20.12
CA PRO A 384 -4.97 3.15 -21.55
C PRO A 384 -3.50 2.76 -21.86
N PRO A 385 -3.24 2.06 -22.99
CA PRO A 385 -1.88 1.70 -23.39
C PRO A 385 -0.95 2.91 -23.44
N GLY A 386 0.27 2.76 -22.91
CA GLY A 386 1.27 3.83 -22.90
C GLY A 386 1.08 4.89 -21.81
N THR A 387 0.15 4.69 -20.88
CA THR A 387 -0.01 5.55 -19.71
C THR A 387 0.70 4.99 -18.50
N SER A 388 1.20 5.88 -17.66
CA SER A 388 1.84 5.52 -16.39
C SER A 388 1.37 6.44 -15.27
N PHE A 389 1.53 5.97 -14.05
CA PHE A 389 1.18 6.74 -12.86
C PHE A 389 2.30 6.74 -11.82
N THR A 390 2.26 7.73 -10.94
CA THR A 390 3.07 7.78 -9.73
C THR A 390 2.18 8.10 -8.53
N GLU A 391 2.56 7.57 -7.36
CA GLU A 391 1.90 7.91 -6.10
C GLU A 391 2.62 9.09 -5.46
N MET A 392 1.86 10.13 -5.18
CA MET A 392 2.30 11.31 -4.44
C MET A 392 2.00 11.11 -2.97
N THR A 393 2.95 11.48 -2.11
CA THR A 393 2.78 11.49 -0.65
C THR A 393 3.32 12.81 -0.13
N VAL A 394 2.42 13.73 0.20
CA VAL A 394 2.78 15.05 0.72
C VAL A 394 2.95 14.95 2.24
N GLY A 395 4.17 15.09 2.70
CA GLY A 395 4.54 15.05 4.11
C GLY A 395 5.26 16.33 4.54
N ARG A 396 6.07 16.24 5.59
CA ARG A 396 6.80 17.35 6.20
C ARG A 396 7.60 18.18 5.18
N GLU A 397 8.28 17.54 4.23
CA GLU A 397 9.05 18.26 3.21
C GLU A 397 8.12 18.98 2.22
N GLY A 398 6.99 18.41 1.90
CA GLY A 398 5.97 19.02 1.04
C GLY A 398 5.36 20.29 1.61
N LEU A 399 5.33 20.46 2.93
CA LEU A 399 4.87 21.72 3.56
C LEU A 399 5.75 22.93 3.23
N LYS A 400 6.98 22.70 2.78
CA LYS A 400 7.93 23.77 2.40
C LYS A 400 7.73 24.27 0.97
N TRP A 401 6.83 23.65 0.21
CA TRP A 401 6.60 23.97 -1.20
C TRP A 401 5.40 24.92 -1.36
N THR A 402 5.59 25.96 -2.13
CA THR A 402 4.50 26.81 -2.60
C THR A 402 3.90 26.27 -3.89
N ALA A 403 2.74 26.75 -4.30
CA ALA A 403 2.14 26.41 -5.59
C ALA A 403 3.04 26.81 -6.77
N ASP A 404 3.73 27.96 -6.67
CA ASP A 404 4.68 28.41 -7.69
C ASP A 404 5.87 27.44 -7.85
N ASP A 405 6.43 26.99 -6.73
CA ASP A 405 7.50 26.00 -6.74
C ASP A 405 7.12 24.69 -7.44
N VAL A 406 5.88 24.23 -7.21
CA VAL A 406 5.36 23.02 -7.86
C VAL A 406 5.20 23.25 -9.36
N ARG A 407 4.64 24.41 -9.78
CA ARG A 407 4.48 24.75 -11.21
C ARG A 407 5.82 24.84 -11.94
N ASP A 408 6.79 25.48 -11.31
CA ASP A 408 8.14 25.58 -11.87
C ASP A 408 8.81 24.22 -12.01
N ALA A 409 8.71 23.37 -10.98
CA ALA A 409 9.25 22.03 -11.02
C ALA A 409 8.54 21.14 -12.07
N VAL A 410 7.23 21.31 -12.30
CA VAL A 410 6.52 20.62 -13.40
C VAL A 410 7.05 21.05 -14.75
N ARG A 411 7.24 22.36 -14.97
CA ARG A 411 7.83 22.87 -16.24
C ARG A 411 9.19 22.22 -16.51
N GLU A 412 10.08 22.26 -15.52
CA GLU A 412 11.41 21.65 -15.63
C GLU A 412 11.36 20.14 -15.90
N PHE A 413 10.43 19.43 -15.25
CA PHE A 413 10.23 17.99 -15.49
C PHE A 413 9.76 17.72 -16.93
N MET A 414 8.76 18.48 -17.41
CA MET A 414 8.20 18.32 -18.76
C MET A 414 9.21 18.63 -19.85
N GLU A 415 10.13 19.58 -19.66
CA GLU A 415 11.24 19.89 -20.58
C GLU A 415 12.19 18.70 -20.78
N ARG A 416 12.22 17.75 -19.86
CA ARG A 416 13.05 16.54 -19.89
C ARG A 416 12.38 15.34 -20.56
N LEU A 417 11.13 15.48 -20.95
CA LEU A 417 10.38 14.44 -21.70
C LEU A 417 10.56 14.57 -23.22
N VAL A 418 11.19 15.64 -23.68
CA VAL A 418 11.42 15.94 -25.11
C VAL A 418 12.77 15.43 -25.57
#